data_e5440c631ab4e6ca7b60fa3936b08b4c
#
_entry.id   e5440c631ab4e6ca7b60fa3936b08b4c
#
_cell.length_a   1.000
_cell.length_b   1.000
_cell.length_c   1.000
_cell.angle_alpha   90.00
_cell.angle_beta   90.00
_cell.angle_gamma   90.00
#
_symmetry.space_group_name_H-M   'P 1'
#
loop_
_entity.id
_entity.type
_entity.pdbx_description
1 polymer ?
#
loop_
_entity_poly.entity_id
_entity_poly.type
_entity_poly.pdbx_seq_one_letter_code
_entity_poly.pdbx_strand_id
1 'polypeptide(L)'
;MAVSDIAAEAGVSVATVYNLVGRKDQILAGVIDGYVHRVSVELVKQPPATELVQAASVVITTAVDAALSDPLPLRAVVREPGTLNLVQTKGMGVDQLIEPRLCAAGASLGEAREVAQLIVYGFWGAIVSWALGLISDARFRDDAELVTKRLVLGTFGTERQGG
;
A
#
# COMPACT_ATOMS: atom_id res chain seq x y z
N MET A 1 -8.31 -8.85 -16.45
CA MET A 1 -7.42 -9.65 -17.34
C MET A 1 -7.37 -11.06 -16.79
N ALA A 2 -7.82 -12.03 -17.55
CA ALA A 2 -7.75 -13.44 -17.14
C ALA A 2 -6.36 -14.00 -17.47
N VAL A 3 -5.95 -15.09 -16.80
CA VAL A 3 -4.68 -15.77 -17.13
C VAL A 3 -4.67 -16.25 -18.57
N SER A 4 -5.85 -16.58 -19.13
CA SER A 4 -6.06 -16.88 -20.54
C SER A 4 -5.64 -15.75 -21.48
N ASP A 5 -5.88 -14.50 -21.10
CA ASP A 5 -5.55 -13.33 -21.93
C ASP A 5 -4.02 -13.12 -21.95
N ILE A 6 -3.36 -13.31 -20.80
CA ILE A 6 -1.89 -13.28 -20.70
C ILE A 6 -1.27 -14.40 -21.54
N ALA A 7 -1.83 -15.61 -21.46
CA ALA A 7 -1.34 -16.75 -22.23
C ALA A 7 -1.46 -16.51 -23.75
N ALA A 8 -2.60 -15.97 -24.18
CA ALA A 8 -2.85 -15.66 -25.59
C ALA A 8 -1.88 -14.58 -26.10
N GLU A 9 -1.68 -13.50 -25.34
CA GLU A 9 -0.78 -12.41 -25.72
C GLU A 9 0.69 -12.86 -25.75
N ALA A 10 1.08 -13.74 -24.81
CA ALA A 10 2.42 -14.33 -24.74
C ALA A 10 2.64 -15.49 -25.73
N GLY A 11 1.62 -15.95 -26.45
CA GLY A 11 1.71 -17.08 -27.39
C GLY A 11 2.01 -18.42 -26.70
N VAL A 12 1.63 -18.60 -25.44
CA VAL A 12 1.86 -19.81 -24.66
C VAL A 12 0.55 -20.43 -24.14
N SER A 13 0.60 -21.67 -23.67
CA SER A 13 -0.58 -22.27 -23.05
C SER A 13 -0.82 -21.71 -21.65
N VAL A 14 -2.09 -21.74 -21.20
CA VAL A 14 -2.46 -21.39 -19.81
C VAL A 14 -1.68 -22.25 -18.80
N ALA A 15 -1.47 -23.52 -19.10
CA ALA A 15 -0.65 -24.41 -18.27
C ALA A 15 0.81 -23.93 -18.19
N THR A 16 1.36 -23.41 -19.28
CA THR A 16 2.72 -22.84 -19.31
C THR A 16 2.81 -21.59 -18.44
N VAL A 17 1.80 -20.70 -18.46
CA VAL A 17 1.75 -19.53 -17.56
C VAL A 17 1.73 -19.98 -16.11
N TYR A 18 0.88 -20.95 -15.75
CA TYR A 18 0.84 -21.48 -14.38
C TYR A 18 2.15 -22.15 -13.94
N ASN A 19 2.84 -22.81 -14.86
CA ASN A 19 4.13 -23.43 -14.56
C ASN A 19 5.27 -22.40 -14.40
N LEU A 20 5.23 -21.30 -15.15
CA LEU A 20 6.26 -20.27 -15.12
C LEU A 20 6.04 -19.22 -14.02
N VAL A 21 4.79 -18.87 -13.77
CA VAL A 21 4.44 -17.72 -12.89
C VAL A 21 3.74 -18.20 -11.60
N GLY A 22 3.34 -19.46 -11.55
CA GLY A 22 2.61 -20.05 -10.43
C GLY A 22 1.10 -19.84 -10.54
N ARG A 23 0.41 -20.14 -9.44
CA ARG A 23 -1.05 -20.02 -9.35
C ARG A 23 -1.48 -18.55 -9.36
N LYS A 24 -2.74 -18.27 -9.69
CA LYS A 24 -3.29 -16.91 -9.76
C LYS A 24 -3.04 -16.09 -8.48
N ASP A 25 -3.18 -16.71 -7.32
CA ASP A 25 -2.91 -16.12 -6.02
C ASP A 25 -1.42 -15.72 -5.85
N GLN A 26 -0.49 -16.52 -6.39
CA GLN A 26 0.93 -16.23 -6.40
C GLN A 26 1.27 -15.06 -7.33
N ILE A 27 0.60 -14.98 -8.48
CA ILE A 27 0.76 -13.84 -9.41
C ILE A 27 0.29 -12.54 -8.75
N LEU A 28 -0.89 -12.58 -8.12
CA LEU A 28 -1.44 -11.43 -7.40
C LEU A 28 -0.54 -10.99 -6.24
N ALA A 29 -0.04 -11.97 -5.46
CA ALA A 29 0.92 -11.69 -4.40
C ALA A 29 2.20 -11.06 -4.95
N GLY A 30 2.75 -11.58 -6.05
CA GLY A 30 3.93 -11.01 -6.68
C GLY A 30 3.75 -9.58 -7.18
N VAL A 31 2.56 -9.19 -7.63
CA VAL A 31 2.26 -7.79 -7.99
C VAL A 31 2.26 -6.90 -6.75
N ILE A 32 1.65 -7.34 -5.65
CA ILE A 32 1.65 -6.59 -4.38
C ILE A 32 3.07 -6.47 -3.83
N ASP A 33 3.82 -7.57 -3.78
CA ASP A 33 5.21 -7.60 -3.30
C ASP A 33 6.11 -6.68 -4.15
N GLY A 34 5.94 -6.69 -5.47
CA GLY A 34 6.65 -5.80 -6.39
C GLY A 34 6.29 -4.32 -6.18
N TYR A 35 5.04 -4.03 -5.88
CA TYR A 35 4.60 -2.66 -5.53
C TYR A 35 5.26 -2.20 -4.22
N VAL A 36 5.18 -3.00 -3.15
CA VAL A 36 5.81 -2.66 -1.85
C VAL A 36 7.32 -2.52 -1.98
N HIS A 37 7.96 -3.38 -2.78
CA HIS A 37 9.39 -3.27 -3.06
C HIS A 37 9.74 -1.94 -3.75
N ARG A 38 8.99 -1.50 -4.75
CA ARG A 38 9.21 -0.17 -5.38
C ARG A 38 9.10 0.96 -4.37
N VAL A 39 8.07 0.92 -3.52
CA VAL A 39 7.91 1.91 -2.44
C VAL A 39 9.13 1.90 -1.51
N SER A 40 9.59 0.73 -1.07
CA SER A 40 10.74 0.60 -0.16
C SER A 40 12.03 1.16 -0.77
N VAL A 41 12.29 0.92 -2.05
CA VAL A 41 13.46 1.44 -2.78
C VAL A 41 13.45 2.96 -2.84
N GLU A 42 12.29 3.57 -3.14
CA GLU A 42 12.17 5.03 -3.16
C GLU A 42 12.30 5.65 -1.76
N LEU A 43 11.80 4.97 -0.74
CA LEU A 43 11.91 5.44 0.65
C LEU A 43 13.35 5.46 1.19
N VAL A 44 14.23 4.61 0.68
CA VAL A 44 15.67 4.64 1.08
C VAL A 44 16.33 5.95 0.65
N LYS A 45 15.85 6.59 -0.41
CA LYS A 45 16.36 7.88 -0.91
C LYS A 45 15.87 9.09 -0.09
N GLN A 46 14.85 8.88 0.76
CA GLN A 46 14.24 9.96 1.55
C GLN A 46 14.98 10.14 2.89
N PRO A 47 15.22 11.37 3.31
CA PRO A 47 15.83 11.63 4.62
C PRO A 47 14.91 11.11 5.74
N PRO A 48 15.48 10.74 6.90
CA PRO A 48 14.70 10.40 8.07
C PRO A 48 13.86 11.60 8.53
N ALA A 49 12.59 11.35 8.85
CA ALA A 49 11.70 12.36 9.41
C ALA A 49 11.79 12.37 10.93
N THR A 50 11.74 13.55 11.54
CA THR A 50 11.74 13.73 13.00
C THR A 50 10.33 13.91 13.57
N GLU A 51 9.37 14.27 12.73
CA GLU A 51 7.97 14.47 13.09
C GLU A 51 7.14 13.24 12.71
N LEU A 52 6.27 12.77 13.62
CA LEU A 52 5.45 11.58 13.43
C LEU A 52 4.55 11.67 12.19
N VAL A 53 3.91 12.83 11.98
CA VAL A 53 3.06 13.05 10.80
C VAL A 53 3.90 12.95 9.52
N GLN A 54 5.08 13.56 9.49
CA GLN A 54 5.96 13.52 8.33
C GLN A 54 6.49 12.08 8.10
N ALA A 55 6.84 11.36 9.17
CA ALA A 55 7.32 9.99 9.10
C ALA A 55 6.32 9.03 8.44
N ALA A 56 5.03 9.17 8.77
CA ALA A 56 3.97 8.39 8.12
C ALA A 56 3.63 8.92 6.72
N SER A 57 3.51 10.24 6.56
CA SER A 57 3.11 10.87 5.29
C SER A 57 4.09 10.56 4.16
N VAL A 58 5.39 10.54 4.41
CA VAL A 58 6.39 10.23 3.38
C VAL A 58 6.20 8.82 2.81
N VAL A 59 5.82 7.84 3.65
CA VAL A 59 5.54 6.47 3.17
C VAL A 59 4.32 6.46 2.28
N ILE A 60 3.23 7.07 2.72
CA ILE A 60 1.95 7.06 1.98
C ILE A 60 2.06 7.87 0.69
N THR A 61 2.71 9.03 0.70
CA THR A 61 2.95 9.80 -0.53
C THR A 61 3.78 8.99 -1.53
N THR A 62 4.85 8.35 -1.09
CA THR A 62 5.67 7.46 -1.95
C THR A 62 4.85 6.29 -2.48
N ALA A 63 3.96 5.70 -1.67
CA ALA A 63 3.09 4.63 -2.09
C ALA A 63 2.06 5.11 -3.14
N VAL A 64 1.47 6.29 -2.95
CA VAL A 64 0.57 6.92 -3.95
C VAL A 64 1.31 7.18 -5.25
N ASP A 65 2.51 7.76 -5.19
CA ASP A 65 3.32 8.04 -6.38
C ASP A 65 3.68 6.75 -7.14
N ALA A 66 4.05 5.69 -6.44
CA ALA A 66 4.32 4.38 -7.04
C ALA A 66 3.06 3.78 -7.71
N ALA A 67 1.87 3.96 -7.10
CA ALA A 67 0.62 3.51 -7.67
C ALA A 67 0.24 4.30 -8.95
N LEU A 68 0.42 5.60 -8.93
CA LEU A 68 0.08 6.48 -10.05
C LEU A 68 1.09 6.38 -11.22
N SER A 69 2.35 6.06 -10.94
CA SER A 69 3.37 5.90 -11.98
C SER A 69 3.15 4.66 -12.86
N ASP A 70 2.57 3.59 -12.29
CA ASP A 70 2.23 2.36 -13.01
C ASP A 70 0.89 1.80 -12.47
N PRO A 71 -0.24 2.35 -12.94
CA PRO A 71 -1.56 2.05 -12.37
C PRO A 71 -2.11 0.68 -12.76
N LEU A 72 -1.68 0.12 -13.90
CA LEU A 72 -2.32 -1.07 -14.47
C LEU A 72 -2.22 -2.31 -13.58
N PRO A 73 -1.06 -2.67 -13.01
CA PRO A 73 -0.95 -3.85 -12.16
C PRO A 73 -1.84 -3.79 -10.93
N LEU A 74 -1.86 -2.66 -10.20
CA LEU A 74 -2.68 -2.49 -9.00
C LEU A 74 -4.18 -2.48 -9.33
N ARG A 75 -4.59 -1.81 -10.42
CA ARG A 75 -5.98 -1.82 -10.88
C ARG A 75 -6.43 -3.23 -11.26
N ALA A 76 -5.57 -4.02 -11.89
CA ALA A 76 -5.86 -5.42 -12.21
C ALA A 76 -6.03 -6.25 -10.95
N VAL A 77 -5.10 -6.12 -9.99
CA VAL A 77 -5.16 -6.85 -8.70
C VAL A 77 -6.43 -6.51 -7.93
N VAL A 78 -6.76 -5.23 -7.77
CA VAL A 78 -7.94 -4.81 -6.98
C VAL A 78 -9.25 -5.31 -7.58
N ARG A 79 -9.35 -5.46 -8.89
CA ARG A 79 -10.55 -5.96 -9.59
C ARG A 79 -10.72 -7.47 -9.51
N GLU A 80 -9.71 -8.20 -9.06
CA GLU A 80 -9.77 -9.65 -8.95
C GLU A 80 -10.51 -10.10 -7.68
N PRO A 81 -11.50 -10.99 -7.77
CA PRO A 81 -12.31 -11.43 -6.62
C PRO A 81 -11.50 -12.02 -5.46
N GLY A 82 -10.35 -12.64 -5.74
CA GLY A 82 -9.50 -13.25 -4.72
C GLY A 82 -8.61 -12.27 -3.94
N THR A 83 -8.51 -11.01 -4.36
CA THR A 83 -7.58 -10.02 -3.79
C THR A 83 -7.91 -9.70 -2.33
N LEU A 84 -9.19 -9.62 -1.97
CA LEU A 84 -9.58 -9.36 -0.57
C LEU A 84 -9.06 -10.43 0.38
N ASN A 85 -9.15 -11.71 0.02
CA ASN A 85 -8.61 -12.80 0.83
C ASN A 85 -7.08 -12.71 0.94
N LEU A 86 -6.40 -12.34 -0.14
CA LEU A 86 -4.96 -12.20 -0.16
C LEU A 86 -4.49 -11.07 0.77
N VAL A 87 -5.16 -9.91 0.70
CA VAL A 87 -4.84 -8.75 1.55
C VAL A 87 -5.17 -9.04 3.01
N GLN A 88 -6.28 -9.74 3.31
CA GLN A 88 -6.62 -10.14 4.66
C GLN A 88 -5.59 -11.12 5.27
N THR A 89 -5.01 -11.99 4.44
CA THR A 89 -4.10 -13.05 4.91
C THR A 89 -2.66 -12.57 5.03
N LYS A 90 -2.19 -11.74 4.08
CA LYS A 90 -0.79 -11.30 3.99
C LYS A 90 -0.58 -9.83 4.39
N GLY A 91 -1.65 -9.03 4.49
CA GLY A 91 -1.55 -7.58 4.55
C GLY A 91 -1.11 -6.97 3.23
N MET A 92 -0.98 -5.65 3.19
CA MET A 92 -0.41 -4.95 2.04
C MET A 92 1.12 -4.75 2.15
N GLY A 93 1.71 -5.03 3.32
CA GLY A 93 3.14 -4.83 3.57
C GLY A 93 3.57 -3.36 3.75
N VAL A 94 2.67 -2.40 3.53
CA VAL A 94 2.96 -0.96 3.70
C VAL A 94 3.09 -0.60 5.18
N ASP A 95 2.39 -1.28 6.07
CA ASP A 95 2.51 -1.18 7.53
C ASP A 95 3.95 -1.42 7.99
N GLN A 96 4.63 -2.40 7.40
CA GLN A 96 6.03 -2.73 7.68
C GLN A 96 7.01 -1.61 7.28
N LEU A 97 6.59 -0.69 6.41
CA LEU A 97 7.36 0.48 6.02
C LEU A 97 7.06 1.70 6.91
N ILE A 98 5.85 1.78 7.48
CA ILE A 98 5.40 2.88 8.35
C ILE A 98 5.93 2.70 9.78
N GLU A 99 5.74 1.51 10.38
CA GLU A 99 6.08 1.22 11.78
C GLU A 99 7.51 1.64 12.15
N PRO A 100 8.58 1.23 11.41
CA PRO A 100 9.95 1.61 11.77
C PRO A 100 10.21 3.12 11.70
N ARG A 101 9.53 3.82 10.80
CA ARG A 101 9.68 5.27 10.65
C ARG A 101 8.99 6.04 11.76
N LEU A 102 7.84 5.59 12.23
CA LEU A 102 7.18 6.15 13.41
C LEU A 102 8.02 5.91 14.67
N CYS A 103 8.59 4.71 14.83
CA CYS A 103 9.51 4.42 15.94
C CYS A 103 10.74 5.34 15.90
N ALA A 104 11.35 5.54 14.73
CA ALA A 104 12.49 6.44 14.56
C ALA A 104 12.14 7.91 14.85
N ALA A 105 10.88 8.31 14.67
CA ALA A 105 10.37 9.64 15.01
C ALA A 105 9.88 9.76 16.47
N GLY A 106 10.07 8.70 17.30
CA GLY A 106 9.83 8.73 18.74
C GLY A 106 8.55 8.07 19.25
N ALA A 107 7.78 7.38 18.38
CA ALA A 107 6.65 6.57 18.82
C ALA A 107 7.11 5.28 19.53
N SER A 108 6.35 4.81 20.50
CA SER A 108 6.55 3.47 21.04
C SER A 108 6.19 2.41 19.99
N LEU A 109 6.77 1.21 20.10
CA LEU A 109 6.51 0.12 19.15
C LEU A 109 5.01 -0.26 19.10
N GLY A 110 4.33 -0.24 20.24
CA GLY A 110 2.89 -0.56 20.33
C GLY A 110 2.04 0.43 19.54
N GLU A 111 2.23 1.72 19.83
CA GLU A 111 1.52 2.81 19.15
C GLU A 111 1.85 2.89 17.66
N ALA A 112 3.13 2.75 17.30
CA ALA A 112 3.57 2.76 15.92
C ALA A 112 2.89 1.65 15.11
N ARG A 113 2.78 0.45 15.67
CA ARG A 113 2.12 -0.69 15.05
C ARG A 113 0.62 -0.47 14.87
N GLU A 114 -0.06 -0.01 15.91
CA GLU A 114 -1.48 0.27 15.86
C GLU A 114 -1.81 1.35 14.81
N VAL A 115 -1.10 2.47 14.85
CA VAL A 115 -1.29 3.57 13.89
C VAL A 115 -0.96 3.15 12.47
N ALA A 116 0.15 2.41 12.25
CA ALA A 116 0.50 1.90 10.94
C ALA A 116 -0.61 1.02 10.35
N GLN A 117 -1.20 0.15 11.17
CA GLN A 117 -2.30 -0.71 10.73
C GLN A 117 -3.56 0.10 10.38
N LEU A 118 -3.92 1.09 11.19
CA LEU A 118 -5.07 1.97 10.90
C LEU A 118 -4.86 2.80 9.63
N ILE A 119 -3.64 3.31 9.42
CA ILE A 119 -3.27 4.03 8.18
C ILE A 119 -3.45 3.10 6.98
N VAL A 120 -2.98 1.87 7.05
CA VAL A 120 -3.12 0.90 5.94
C VAL A 120 -4.57 0.58 5.64
N TYR A 121 -5.44 0.46 6.63
CA TYR A 121 -6.88 0.28 6.39
C TYR A 121 -7.52 1.46 5.66
N GLY A 122 -7.19 2.68 6.08
CA GLY A 122 -7.67 3.90 5.39
C GLY A 122 -7.09 4.04 3.99
N PHE A 123 -5.80 3.78 3.83
CA PHE A 123 -5.12 3.79 2.53
C PHE A 123 -5.68 2.72 1.58
N TRP A 124 -6.01 1.51 2.10
CA TRP A 124 -6.67 0.48 1.30
C TRP A 124 -8.02 0.95 0.76
N GLY A 125 -8.83 1.62 1.57
CA GLY A 125 -10.08 2.21 1.10
C GLY A 125 -9.89 3.21 -0.04
N ALA A 126 -8.87 4.07 0.06
CA ALA A 126 -8.54 5.05 -0.97
C ALA A 126 -8.02 4.39 -2.26
N ILE A 127 -7.10 3.41 -2.16
CA ILE A 127 -6.54 2.71 -3.33
C ILE A 127 -7.59 1.88 -4.06
N VAL A 128 -8.52 1.24 -3.34
CA VAL A 128 -9.64 0.49 -3.94
C VAL A 128 -10.56 1.44 -4.70
N SER A 129 -10.96 2.55 -4.07
CA SER A 129 -11.83 3.55 -4.69
C SER A 129 -11.21 4.12 -5.98
N TRP A 130 -9.91 4.41 -5.95
CA TRP A 130 -9.16 4.87 -7.11
C TRP A 130 -9.02 3.78 -8.19
N ALA A 131 -8.65 2.57 -7.82
CA ALA A 131 -8.44 1.48 -8.77
C ALA A 131 -9.73 1.08 -9.50
N LEU A 132 -10.88 1.23 -8.84
CA LEU A 132 -12.21 1.02 -9.43
C LEU A 132 -12.70 2.22 -10.27
N GLY A 133 -11.97 3.34 -10.25
CA GLY A 133 -12.33 4.55 -10.99
C GLY A 133 -13.43 5.40 -10.33
N LEU A 134 -13.67 5.19 -9.02
CA LEU A 134 -14.66 5.95 -8.26
C LEU A 134 -14.15 7.34 -7.86
N ILE A 135 -12.83 7.52 -7.77
CA ILE A 135 -12.18 8.80 -7.49
C ILE A 135 -11.03 9.05 -8.47
N SER A 136 -10.71 10.33 -8.68
CA SER A 136 -9.59 10.75 -9.53
C SER A 136 -8.23 10.52 -8.88
N ASP A 137 -7.15 10.62 -9.67
CA ASP A 137 -5.77 10.54 -9.17
C ASP A 137 -5.47 11.62 -8.11
N ALA A 138 -5.96 12.85 -8.33
CA ALA A 138 -5.81 13.95 -7.38
C ALA A 138 -6.56 13.63 -6.06
N ARG A 139 -7.80 13.16 -6.15
CA ARG A 139 -8.60 12.79 -4.98
C ARG A 139 -7.99 11.63 -4.21
N PHE A 140 -7.42 10.64 -4.90
CA PHE A 140 -6.70 9.54 -4.25
C PHE A 140 -5.53 10.05 -3.41
N ARG A 141 -4.74 10.99 -3.95
CA ARG A 141 -3.64 11.62 -3.21
C ARG A 141 -4.12 12.36 -1.98
N ASP A 142 -5.13 13.21 -2.14
CA ASP A 142 -5.69 14.03 -1.06
C ASP A 142 -6.28 13.16 0.06
N ASP A 143 -7.06 12.14 -0.27
CA ASP A 143 -7.70 11.25 0.70
C ASP A 143 -6.66 10.41 1.46
N ALA A 144 -5.66 9.87 0.78
CA ALA A 144 -4.59 9.08 1.40
C ALA A 144 -3.78 9.94 2.39
N GLU A 145 -3.45 11.18 2.02
CA GLU A 145 -2.74 12.11 2.89
C GLU A 145 -3.59 12.57 4.08
N LEU A 146 -4.86 12.90 3.84
CA LEU A 146 -5.78 13.33 4.89
C LEU A 146 -5.99 12.26 5.95
N VAL A 147 -6.26 11.02 5.53
CA VAL A 147 -6.44 9.88 6.45
C VAL A 147 -5.19 9.66 7.30
N THR A 148 -4.01 9.68 6.68
CA THR A 148 -2.74 9.52 7.39
C THR A 148 -2.54 10.59 8.45
N LYS A 149 -2.69 11.86 8.10
CA LYS A 149 -2.56 12.99 9.04
C LYS A 149 -3.56 12.88 10.20
N ARG A 150 -4.82 12.56 9.90
CA ARG A 150 -5.87 12.48 10.93
C ARG A 150 -5.60 11.35 11.93
N LEU A 151 -5.16 10.20 11.46
CA LEU A 151 -4.87 9.05 12.33
C LEU A 151 -3.65 9.31 13.21
N VAL A 152 -2.57 9.85 12.66
CA VAL A 152 -1.37 10.19 13.45
C VAL A 152 -1.69 11.26 14.49
N LEU A 153 -2.35 12.36 14.10
CA LEU A 153 -2.72 13.43 15.03
C LEU A 153 -3.73 12.97 16.07
N GLY A 154 -4.68 12.11 15.71
CA GLY A 154 -5.67 11.58 16.66
C GLY A 154 -5.05 10.70 17.74
N THR A 155 -4.03 9.92 17.39
CA THR A 155 -3.37 9.02 18.35
C THR A 155 -2.35 9.77 19.20
N PHE A 156 -1.46 10.53 18.59
CA PHE A 156 -0.35 11.17 19.30
C PHE A 156 -0.63 12.62 19.76
N GLY A 157 -1.68 13.25 19.25
CA GLY A 157 -2.04 14.64 19.60
C GLY A 157 -2.73 14.79 20.95
N THR A 158 -3.36 13.76 21.47
CA THR A 158 -4.10 13.79 22.75
C THR A 158 -3.19 13.71 23.97
N GLU A 159 -1.99 13.15 23.84
CA GLU A 159 -1.07 12.99 24.99
C GLU A 159 -0.32 14.28 25.38
N ARG A 160 -0.23 15.27 24.51
CA ARG A 160 0.45 16.57 24.82
C ARG A 160 -0.41 17.56 25.62
N GLN A 161 -1.69 17.26 25.87
CA GLN A 161 -2.59 18.14 26.63
C GLN A 161 -2.85 17.69 28.08
N GLY A 162 -2.23 16.59 28.53
CA GLY A 162 -2.43 15.99 29.86
C GLY A 162 -1.22 16.04 30.78
N GLY A 163 -0.23 16.90 30.51
CA GLY A 163 0.96 17.07 31.33
C GLY A 163 1.06 18.45 31.96
#